data_dbbf636a6018228a72d33cfcdb9d2ab3
#
_entry.id   dbbf636a6018228a72d33cfcdb9d2ab3
#
_cell.length_a   1.000
_cell.length_b   1.000
_cell.length_c   1.000
_cell.angle_alpha   90.00
_cell.angle_beta   90.00
_cell.angle_gamma   90.00
#
_symmetry.space_group_name_H-M   'P 1'
#
loop_
_entity.id
_entity.type
_entity.pdbx_description
1 polymer ?
#
loop_
_entity_poly.entity_id
_entity_poly.type
_entity_poly.pdbx_seq_one_letter_code
_entity_poly.pdbx_strand_id
1 'polypeptide(L)'
;MMTEEQKESTAYHEAGHAIVGYLMPEHDPVHKVTIIPRGRALGVTFYLPEGDQISASRQKLEGNIASTYGGRIAEELIYGYDKISTGASGDIQQATSTARKMVTQWGFSDKLGPVLYSEEEGPAFLGRSGQSSTYSDETARIIDEEIKAIIDRGYQVAHKTLTDNMDILHAMKDALLKYETIDMPMIDDLMNRRPVRAPAGWDEDKKVNNVTGSFGAAASTSKPEAKPAETQPEEPTEKSDENDSSDNNESKPQ
;
A
#
# COMPACT_ATOMS: atom_id res chain seq x y z
N MET A 1 -5.19 -14.61 -13.26
CA MET A 1 -6.52 -13.95 -13.17
C MET A 1 -7.05 -14.25 -11.79
N MET A 2 -7.53 -13.26 -11.05
CA MET A 2 -8.09 -13.47 -9.69
C MET A 2 -9.37 -14.30 -9.77
N THR A 3 -9.59 -15.21 -8.82
CA THR A 3 -10.87 -15.90 -8.66
C THR A 3 -11.92 -14.94 -8.12
N GLU A 4 -13.20 -15.25 -8.25
CA GLU A 4 -14.28 -14.42 -7.69
C GLU A 4 -14.18 -14.33 -6.16
N GLU A 5 -13.80 -15.41 -5.48
CA GLU A 5 -13.54 -15.41 -4.04
C GLU A 5 -12.39 -14.47 -3.65
N GLN A 6 -11.31 -14.45 -4.45
CA GLN A 6 -10.20 -13.53 -4.22
C GLN A 6 -10.61 -12.07 -4.44
N LYS A 7 -11.43 -11.80 -5.46
CA LYS A 7 -11.96 -10.45 -5.69
C LYS A 7 -12.84 -9.99 -4.53
N GLU A 8 -13.71 -10.85 -4.04
CA GLU A 8 -14.58 -10.53 -2.91
C GLU A 8 -13.78 -10.27 -1.64
N SER A 9 -12.83 -11.14 -1.32
CA SER A 9 -11.94 -10.95 -0.17
C SER A 9 -11.15 -9.65 -0.27
N THR A 10 -10.60 -9.35 -1.45
CA THR A 10 -9.90 -8.08 -1.71
C THR A 10 -10.84 -6.89 -1.56
N ALA A 11 -12.07 -7.00 -2.04
CA ALA A 11 -13.05 -5.91 -1.92
C ALA A 11 -13.42 -5.62 -0.46
N TYR A 12 -13.59 -6.63 0.38
CA TYR A 12 -13.78 -6.44 1.81
C TYR A 12 -12.54 -5.84 2.49
N HIS A 13 -11.36 -6.31 2.14
CA HIS A 13 -10.10 -5.81 2.67
C HIS A 13 -9.93 -4.30 2.40
N GLU A 14 -10.06 -3.90 1.15
CA GLU A 14 -9.93 -2.49 0.76
C GLU A 14 -11.06 -1.62 1.32
N ALA A 15 -12.29 -2.14 1.36
CA ALA A 15 -13.41 -1.46 2.00
C ALA A 15 -13.15 -1.23 3.49
N GLY A 16 -12.53 -2.18 4.17
CA GLY A 16 -12.13 -2.05 5.57
C GLY A 16 -11.18 -0.88 5.81
N HIS A 17 -10.12 -0.77 5.01
CA HIS A 17 -9.20 0.37 5.05
C HIS A 17 -9.92 1.70 4.82
N ALA A 18 -10.77 1.75 3.79
CA ALA A 18 -11.47 2.97 3.40
C ALA A 18 -12.45 3.45 4.48
N ILE A 19 -13.26 2.56 5.05
CA ILE A 19 -14.25 2.92 6.08
C ILE A 19 -13.57 3.42 7.34
N VAL A 20 -12.54 2.70 7.82
CA VAL A 20 -11.82 3.11 9.02
C VAL A 20 -11.11 4.43 8.76
N GLY A 21 -10.38 4.59 7.64
CA GLY A 21 -9.70 5.83 7.30
C GLY A 21 -10.65 7.02 7.17
N TYR A 22 -11.83 6.84 6.56
CA TYR A 22 -12.83 7.89 6.43
C TYR A 22 -13.37 8.40 7.78
N LEU A 23 -13.50 7.50 8.76
CA LEU A 23 -14.08 7.81 10.07
C LEU A 23 -13.04 8.22 11.12
N MET A 24 -11.75 8.05 10.87
CA MET A 24 -10.71 8.46 11.80
C MET A 24 -10.45 9.97 11.74
N PRO A 25 -10.39 10.65 12.90
CA PRO A 25 -10.08 12.08 12.94
C PRO A 25 -8.65 12.34 12.43
N GLU A 26 -8.46 13.45 11.76
CA GLU A 26 -7.17 13.88 11.18
C GLU A 26 -6.53 12.92 10.17
N HIS A 27 -7.21 11.84 9.81
CA HIS A 27 -6.77 10.95 8.73
C HIS A 27 -6.87 11.66 7.37
N ASP A 28 -5.95 11.35 6.46
CA ASP A 28 -6.02 11.87 5.10
C ASP A 28 -7.30 11.36 4.40
N PRO A 29 -7.97 12.21 3.61
CA PRO A 29 -9.19 11.82 2.91
C PRO A 29 -8.99 10.60 2.00
N VAL A 30 -9.96 9.70 2.00
CA VAL A 30 -9.98 8.57 1.07
C VAL A 30 -10.30 9.10 -0.33
N HIS A 31 -9.34 9.03 -1.23
CA HIS A 31 -9.48 9.54 -2.60
C HIS A 31 -10.08 8.52 -3.54
N LYS A 32 -9.63 7.27 -3.45
CA LYS A 32 -10.00 6.20 -4.36
C LYS A 32 -9.74 4.82 -3.73
N VAL A 33 -10.60 3.86 -4.06
CA VAL A 33 -10.42 2.45 -3.71
C VAL A 33 -10.55 1.61 -4.98
N THR A 34 -9.65 0.65 -5.17
CA THR A 34 -9.67 -0.23 -6.35
C THR A 34 -9.29 -1.65 -6.00
N ILE A 35 -9.95 -2.61 -6.66
CA ILE A 35 -9.60 -4.03 -6.61
C ILE A 35 -8.91 -4.50 -7.90
N ILE A 36 -8.49 -3.56 -8.75
CA ILE A 36 -7.68 -3.86 -9.92
C ILE A 36 -6.24 -4.06 -9.45
N PRO A 37 -5.64 -5.26 -9.67
CA PRO A 37 -4.29 -5.55 -9.20
C PRO A 37 -3.25 -4.58 -9.77
N ARG A 38 -2.31 -4.17 -8.91
CA ARG A 38 -1.18 -3.31 -9.27
C ARG A 38 0.13 -3.88 -8.70
N GLY A 39 0.95 -4.46 -9.56
CA GLY A 39 2.17 -5.12 -9.12
C GLY A 39 1.87 -6.32 -8.22
N ARG A 40 2.29 -6.27 -6.96
CA ARG A 40 2.03 -7.33 -5.97
C ARG A 40 0.75 -7.12 -5.16
N ALA A 41 0.19 -5.91 -5.19
CA ALA A 41 -1.05 -5.60 -4.48
C ALA A 41 -2.25 -6.07 -5.31
N LEU A 42 -3.18 -6.77 -4.66
CA LEU A 42 -4.44 -7.24 -5.27
C LEU A 42 -5.49 -6.13 -5.34
N GLY A 43 -5.43 -5.18 -4.41
CA GLY A 43 -6.22 -3.96 -4.36
C GLY A 43 -5.39 -2.82 -3.78
N VAL A 44 -5.91 -1.61 -3.77
CA VAL A 44 -5.26 -0.44 -3.16
C VAL A 44 -6.31 0.59 -2.75
N THR A 45 -6.20 1.06 -1.51
CA THR A 45 -6.90 2.23 -0.99
C THR A 45 -5.97 3.43 -1.00
N PHE A 46 -6.34 4.47 -1.74
CA PHE A 46 -5.56 5.70 -1.89
C PHE A 46 -6.09 6.78 -0.98
N TYR A 47 -5.20 7.38 -0.21
CA TYR A 47 -5.44 8.57 0.58
C TYR A 47 -4.73 9.76 -0.05
N LEU A 48 -5.36 10.92 -0.04
CA LEU A 48 -4.81 12.13 -0.63
C LEU A 48 -4.72 13.22 0.43
N PRO A 49 -3.51 13.57 0.89
CA PRO A 49 -3.34 14.68 1.81
C PRO A 49 -3.87 15.98 1.24
N GLU A 50 -4.56 16.79 2.06
CA GLU A 50 -5.11 18.09 1.65
C GLU A 50 -4.04 19.18 1.46
N GLY A 51 -2.79 18.89 1.82
CA GLY A 51 -1.67 19.82 1.68
C GLY A 51 -0.33 19.21 2.06
N ASP A 52 0.73 20.00 1.98
CA ASP A 52 2.07 19.60 2.40
C ASP A 52 2.11 19.35 3.91
N GLN A 53 2.37 18.11 4.31
CA GLN A 53 2.44 17.71 5.70
C GLN A 53 3.90 17.64 6.14
N ILE A 54 4.30 18.63 6.96
CA ILE A 54 5.66 18.69 7.54
C ILE A 54 5.73 17.86 8.83
N SER A 55 4.59 17.68 9.53
CA SER A 55 4.50 16.94 10.79
C SER A 55 3.15 16.20 10.88
N ALA A 56 3.09 15.17 11.72
CA ALA A 56 1.87 14.43 12.02
C ALA A 56 1.62 14.44 13.53
N SER A 57 0.38 14.68 13.94
CA SER A 57 -0.03 14.59 15.34
C SER A 57 -0.07 13.13 15.81
N ARG A 58 -0.02 12.91 17.14
CA ARG A 58 -0.24 11.58 17.72
C ARG A 58 -1.59 11.01 17.28
N GLN A 59 -2.64 11.82 17.27
CA GLN A 59 -3.99 11.40 16.88
C GLN A 59 -4.05 10.93 15.42
N LYS A 60 -3.39 11.66 14.51
CA LYS A 60 -3.27 11.25 13.12
C LYS A 60 -2.56 9.91 12.96
N LEU A 61 -1.45 9.70 13.68
CA LEU A 61 -0.69 8.44 13.61
C LEU A 61 -1.49 7.27 14.19
N GLU A 62 -2.20 7.45 15.30
CA GLU A 62 -3.10 6.44 15.86
C GLU A 62 -4.25 6.12 14.90
N GLY A 63 -4.82 7.12 14.22
CA GLY A 63 -5.83 6.95 13.16
C GLY A 63 -5.28 6.17 11.97
N ASN A 64 -4.07 6.46 11.53
CA ASN A 64 -3.40 5.73 10.45
C ASN A 64 -3.15 4.26 10.83
N ILE A 65 -2.74 3.98 12.08
CA ILE A 65 -2.60 2.59 12.56
C ILE A 65 -3.94 1.87 12.54
N ALA A 66 -5.01 2.50 13.03
CA ALA A 66 -6.34 1.93 12.99
C ALA A 66 -6.80 1.64 11.56
N SER A 67 -6.65 2.61 10.64
CA SER A 67 -6.98 2.44 9.22
C SER A 67 -6.19 1.30 8.57
N THR A 68 -4.91 1.16 8.91
CA THR A 68 -4.04 0.09 8.41
C THR A 68 -4.54 -1.30 8.83
N TYR A 69 -5.18 -1.45 9.99
CA TYR A 69 -5.80 -2.72 10.41
C TYR A 69 -7.18 -2.97 9.79
N GLY A 70 -7.78 -1.98 9.13
CA GLY A 70 -9.12 -2.08 8.54
C GLY A 70 -9.29 -3.28 7.64
N GLY A 71 -8.35 -3.55 6.74
CA GLY A 71 -8.40 -4.68 5.81
C GLY A 71 -8.41 -6.03 6.53
N ARG A 72 -7.48 -6.23 7.48
CA ARG A 72 -7.38 -7.45 8.27
C ARG A 72 -8.65 -7.73 9.07
N ILE A 73 -9.21 -6.69 9.69
CA ILE A 73 -10.40 -6.83 10.53
C ILE A 73 -11.64 -7.07 9.67
N ALA A 74 -11.73 -6.47 8.49
CA ALA A 74 -12.80 -6.78 7.55
C ALA A 74 -12.82 -8.26 7.17
N GLU A 75 -11.65 -8.85 6.84
CA GLU A 75 -11.53 -10.28 6.59
C GLU A 75 -11.97 -11.11 7.81
N GLU A 76 -11.54 -10.72 9.02
CA GLU A 76 -11.88 -11.44 10.26
C GLU A 76 -13.39 -11.41 10.56
N LEU A 77 -14.04 -10.26 10.41
CA LEU A 77 -15.47 -10.10 10.66
C LEU A 77 -16.33 -10.91 9.67
N ILE A 78 -15.88 -11.03 8.42
CA ILE A 78 -16.64 -11.71 7.35
C ILE A 78 -16.37 -13.22 7.33
N TYR A 79 -15.11 -13.64 7.43
CA TYR A 79 -14.73 -15.05 7.23
C TYR A 79 -14.37 -15.77 8.53
N GLY A 80 -14.25 -15.05 9.63
CA GLY A 80 -13.77 -15.56 10.91
C GLY A 80 -12.25 -15.68 10.99
N TYR A 81 -11.76 -15.76 12.23
CA TYR A 81 -10.32 -15.76 12.52
C TYR A 81 -9.52 -16.86 11.79
N ASP A 82 -10.09 -18.05 11.64
CA ASP A 82 -9.40 -19.19 11.03
C ASP A 82 -9.21 -19.06 9.51
N LYS A 83 -9.90 -18.13 8.86
CA LYS A 83 -9.86 -17.92 7.41
C LYS A 83 -9.22 -16.62 6.97
N ILE A 84 -8.65 -15.87 7.89
CA ILE A 84 -7.89 -14.68 7.55
C ILE A 84 -6.65 -15.04 6.74
N SER A 85 -6.32 -14.18 5.80
CA SER A 85 -5.21 -14.42 4.87
C SER A 85 -3.90 -13.76 5.31
N THR A 86 -2.81 -14.10 4.62
CA THR A 86 -1.52 -13.42 4.77
C THR A 86 -1.47 -12.07 4.03
N GLY A 87 -2.56 -11.67 3.38
CA GLY A 87 -2.64 -10.44 2.58
C GLY A 87 -2.29 -9.18 3.37
N ALA A 88 -2.71 -9.14 4.64
CA ALA A 88 -2.43 -8.03 5.55
C ALA A 88 -0.99 -7.97 6.10
N SER A 89 -0.04 -8.76 5.59
CA SER A 89 1.33 -8.76 6.12
C SER A 89 2.03 -7.41 5.98
N GLY A 90 1.81 -6.70 4.88
CA GLY A 90 2.31 -5.34 4.65
C GLY A 90 1.73 -4.34 5.65
N ASP A 91 0.42 -4.44 5.90
CA ASP A 91 -0.30 -3.58 6.84
C ASP A 91 0.22 -3.76 8.27
N ILE A 92 0.39 -5.00 8.70
CA ILE A 92 0.95 -5.34 10.02
C ILE A 92 2.37 -4.76 10.16
N GLN A 93 3.19 -4.90 9.12
CA GLN A 93 4.54 -4.34 9.12
C GLN A 93 4.53 -2.81 9.21
N GLN A 94 3.67 -2.14 8.44
CA GLN A 94 3.53 -0.69 8.44
C GLN A 94 3.05 -0.17 9.80
N ALA A 95 1.99 -0.76 10.36
CA ALA A 95 1.44 -0.39 11.66
C ALA A 95 2.49 -0.56 12.77
N THR A 96 3.19 -1.70 12.78
CA THR A 96 4.25 -1.98 13.76
C THR A 96 5.42 -1.01 13.65
N SER A 97 5.86 -0.69 12.44
CA SER A 97 6.93 0.29 12.20
C SER A 97 6.53 1.68 12.69
N THR A 98 5.29 2.11 12.42
CA THR A 98 4.77 3.40 12.88
C THR A 98 4.68 3.45 14.40
N ALA A 99 4.10 2.43 15.05
CA ALA A 99 4.02 2.33 16.50
C ALA A 99 5.41 2.35 17.17
N ARG A 100 6.39 1.64 16.58
CA ARG A 100 7.78 1.63 17.06
C ARG A 100 8.37 3.04 17.01
N LYS A 101 8.21 3.77 15.91
CA LYS A 101 8.69 5.15 15.78
C LYS A 101 8.00 6.09 16.77
N MET A 102 6.70 5.91 17.00
CA MET A 102 5.96 6.69 18.00
C MET A 102 6.57 6.56 19.39
N VAL A 103 6.98 5.35 19.77
CA VAL A 103 7.57 5.06 21.08
C VAL A 103 9.04 5.47 21.14
N THR A 104 9.85 5.08 20.13
CA THR A 104 11.31 5.17 20.22
C THR A 104 11.91 6.46 19.66
N GLN A 105 11.20 7.15 18.75
CA GLN A 105 11.74 8.29 18.03
C GLN A 105 10.98 9.60 18.32
N TRP A 106 9.65 9.53 18.46
CA TRP A 106 8.82 10.73 18.56
C TRP A 106 8.33 11.04 19.98
N GLY A 107 8.71 10.21 20.96
CA GLY A 107 8.42 10.46 22.37
C GLY A 107 6.92 10.42 22.71
N PHE A 108 6.13 9.60 22.01
CA PHE A 108 4.68 9.47 22.24
C PHE A 108 4.30 8.37 23.24
N SER A 109 5.27 7.86 24.02
CA SER A 109 5.00 6.96 25.14
C SER A 109 4.93 7.73 26.44
N ASP A 110 3.84 7.55 27.21
CA ASP A 110 3.69 8.19 28.50
C ASP A 110 4.64 7.57 29.56
N LYS A 111 5.03 6.29 29.40
CA LYS A 111 5.95 5.62 30.32
C LYS A 111 7.42 5.98 30.06
N LEU A 112 7.80 6.14 28.81
CA LEU A 112 9.18 6.37 28.40
C LEU A 112 9.51 7.86 28.26
N GLY A 113 8.48 8.72 28.12
CA GLY A 113 8.64 10.14 27.91
C GLY A 113 9.25 10.54 26.55
N PRO A 114 9.58 11.81 26.37
CA PRO A 114 10.12 12.34 25.12
C PRO A 114 11.64 12.09 25.02
N VAL A 115 12.04 10.83 24.97
CA VAL A 115 13.43 10.39 24.88
C VAL A 115 13.63 9.60 23.59
N LEU A 116 14.78 9.80 22.93
CA LEU A 116 15.17 9.07 21.75
C LEU A 116 15.82 7.74 22.15
N TYR A 117 15.17 6.64 21.77
CA TYR A 117 15.66 5.27 21.96
C TYR A 117 16.03 4.65 20.59
N SER A 118 16.82 5.36 19.77
CA SER A 118 17.27 4.82 18.49
C SER A 118 18.35 3.76 18.72
N GLU A 119 18.25 2.66 17.99
CA GLU A 119 19.42 1.82 17.76
C GLU A 119 20.34 2.64 16.85
N GLU A 120 21.51 3.04 17.33
CA GLU A 120 22.54 3.57 16.45
C GLU A 120 22.96 2.43 15.53
N GLU A 121 22.58 2.52 14.26
CA GLU A 121 23.28 1.81 13.19
C GLU A 121 24.69 2.41 13.12
N GLY A 122 25.57 1.98 14.00
CA GLY A 122 26.99 2.30 13.89
C GLY A 122 27.48 1.81 12.53
N PRO A 123 28.39 2.55 11.85
CA PRO A 123 28.93 2.11 10.58
C PRO A 123 29.47 0.69 10.76
N ALA A 124 28.99 -0.24 9.94
CA ALA A 124 29.42 -1.64 9.90
C ALA A 124 30.86 -1.71 9.37
N PHE A 125 31.80 -1.16 10.14
CA PHE A 125 33.22 -1.23 9.86
C PHE A 125 33.82 -2.32 10.76
N LEU A 126 34.33 -3.38 10.13
CA LEU A 126 35.02 -4.51 10.75
C LEU A 126 34.15 -5.53 11.53
N GLY A 127 33.20 -6.21 10.86
CA GLY A 127 32.88 -7.60 11.22
C GLY A 127 32.30 -7.86 12.62
N ARG A 128 31.89 -6.84 13.36
CA ARG A 128 31.11 -6.95 14.60
C ARG A 128 29.67 -6.49 14.35
N SER A 129 28.86 -7.41 13.85
CA SER A 129 27.41 -7.32 13.94
C SER A 129 26.96 -7.66 15.38
N GLY A 130 27.33 -6.82 16.32
CA GLY A 130 26.76 -6.81 17.65
C GLY A 130 25.73 -5.68 17.67
N GLN A 131 24.47 -5.97 17.48
CA GLN A 131 23.36 -5.09 17.86
C GLN A 131 23.47 -4.90 19.38
N SER A 132 24.21 -3.91 19.82
CA SER A 132 24.22 -3.46 21.19
C SER A 132 23.07 -2.47 21.33
N SER A 133 21.95 -2.92 21.91
CA SER A 133 20.92 -1.98 22.32
C SER A 133 21.56 -0.98 23.31
N THR A 134 21.38 0.31 23.05
CA THR A 134 21.93 1.38 23.89
C THR A 134 21.14 1.58 25.19
N TYR A 135 20.14 0.74 25.46
CA TYR A 135 19.26 0.81 26.62
C TYR A 135 19.15 -0.54 27.34
N SER A 136 18.75 -0.52 28.61
CA SER A 136 18.64 -1.71 29.45
C SER A 136 17.54 -2.67 29.00
N ASP A 137 17.62 -3.94 29.41
CA ASP A 137 16.59 -4.94 29.14
C ASP A 137 15.21 -4.53 29.67
N GLU A 138 15.18 -3.84 30.81
CA GLU A 138 13.93 -3.29 31.36
C GLU A 138 13.33 -2.23 30.44
N THR A 139 14.15 -1.32 29.89
CA THR A 139 13.68 -0.33 28.90
C THR A 139 13.20 -1.00 27.62
N ALA A 140 13.90 -2.04 27.13
CA ALA A 140 13.48 -2.83 25.97
C ALA A 140 12.09 -3.44 26.19
N ARG A 141 11.85 -4.03 27.36
CA ARG A 141 10.55 -4.58 27.72
C ARG A 141 9.44 -3.53 27.72
N ILE A 142 9.70 -2.35 28.27
CA ILE A 142 8.72 -1.25 28.28
C ILE A 142 8.44 -0.77 26.84
N ILE A 143 9.45 -0.67 25.99
CA ILE A 143 9.29 -0.33 24.56
C ILE A 143 8.33 -1.32 23.89
N ASP A 144 8.55 -2.62 24.06
CA ASP A 144 7.70 -3.64 23.44
C ASP A 144 6.26 -3.60 23.97
N GLU A 145 6.07 -3.38 25.27
CA GLU A 145 4.76 -3.21 25.89
C GLU A 145 4.01 -2.00 25.33
N GLU A 146 4.69 -0.85 25.20
CA GLU A 146 4.10 0.38 24.67
C GLU A 146 3.75 0.25 23.18
N ILE A 147 4.61 -0.36 22.37
CA ILE A 147 4.34 -0.68 20.96
C ILE A 147 3.08 -1.54 20.86
N LYS A 148 3.05 -2.63 21.63
CA LYS A 148 1.89 -3.53 21.66
C LYS A 148 0.62 -2.81 22.07
N ALA A 149 0.68 -1.96 23.09
CA ALA A 149 -0.48 -1.21 23.56
C ALA A 149 -1.03 -0.23 22.51
N ILE A 150 -0.16 0.43 21.72
CA ILE A 150 -0.57 1.29 20.60
C ILE A 150 -1.28 0.45 19.52
N ILE A 151 -0.70 -0.68 19.15
CA ILE A 151 -1.26 -1.59 18.15
C ILE A 151 -2.62 -2.12 18.61
N ASP A 152 -2.71 -2.63 19.83
CA ASP A 152 -3.96 -3.18 20.40
C ASP A 152 -5.08 -2.11 20.41
N ARG A 153 -4.76 -0.86 20.76
CA ARG A 153 -5.75 0.25 20.68
C ARG A 153 -6.20 0.50 19.25
N GLY A 154 -5.29 0.62 18.30
CA GLY A 154 -5.62 0.82 16.88
C GLY A 154 -6.50 -0.32 16.35
N TYR A 155 -6.16 -1.57 16.68
CA TYR A 155 -6.93 -2.74 16.31
C TYR A 155 -8.37 -2.69 16.88
N GLN A 156 -8.51 -2.38 18.17
CA GLN A 156 -9.83 -2.28 18.82
C GLN A 156 -10.69 -1.16 18.23
N VAL A 157 -10.09 0.01 17.95
CA VAL A 157 -10.77 1.13 17.30
C VAL A 157 -11.28 0.72 15.93
N ALA A 158 -10.45 0.10 15.10
CA ALA A 158 -10.84 -0.36 13.77
C ALA A 158 -11.93 -1.45 13.85
N HIS A 159 -11.79 -2.41 14.77
CA HIS A 159 -12.78 -3.48 14.97
C HIS A 159 -14.15 -2.90 15.34
N LYS A 160 -14.18 -1.99 16.31
CA LYS A 160 -15.42 -1.31 16.69
C LYS A 160 -16.02 -0.52 15.53
N THR A 161 -15.18 0.25 14.83
CA THR A 161 -15.61 1.07 13.68
C THR A 161 -16.27 0.22 12.60
N LEU A 162 -15.69 -0.91 12.23
CA LEU A 162 -16.26 -1.79 11.21
C LEU A 162 -17.49 -2.54 11.71
N THR A 163 -17.50 -3.00 12.96
CA THR A 163 -18.68 -3.65 13.56
C THR A 163 -19.89 -2.72 13.57
N ASP A 164 -19.68 -1.45 13.90
CA ASP A 164 -20.76 -0.45 13.93
C ASP A 164 -21.22 -0.03 12.50
N ASN A 165 -20.47 -0.37 11.46
CA ASN A 165 -20.72 0.02 10.07
C ASN A 165 -20.71 -1.18 9.09
N MET A 166 -21.16 -2.36 9.54
CA MET A 166 -21.19 -3.57 8.70
C MET A 166 -22.05 -3.40 7.44
N ASP A 167 -23.11 -2.63 7.52
CA ASP A 167 -23.97 -2.31 6.37
C ASP A 167 -23.19 -1.55 5.28
N ILE A 168 -22.35 -0.59 5.67
CA ILE A 168 -21.49 0.15 4.74
C ILE A 168 -20.41 -0.78 4.18
N LEU A 169 -19.84 -1.67 5.01
CA LEU A 169 -18.82 -2.62 4.57
C LEU A 169 -19.34 -3.53 3.45
N HIS A 170 -20.55 -4.07 3.59
CA HIS A 170 -21.20 -4.87 2.55
C HIS A 170 -21.52 -4.04 1.30
N ALA A 171 -22.06 -2.83 1.47
CA ALA A 171 -22.41 -1.96 0.34
C ALA A 171 -21.17 -1.52 -0.45
N MET A 172 -20.06 -1.20 0.25
CA MET A 172 -18.79 -0.81 -0.39
C MET A 172 -18.16 -1.98 -1.14
N LYS A 173 -18.17 -3.19 -0.57
CA LYS A 173 -17.74 -4.42 -1.25
C LYS A 173 -18.57 -4.64 -2.54
N ASP A 174 -19.89 -4.51 -2.49
CA ASP A 174 -20.75 -4.69 -3.69
C ASP A 174 -20.43 -3.64 -4.76
N ALA A 175 -20.20 -2.38 -4.37
CA ALA A 175 -19.77 -1.33 -5.28
C ALA A 175 -18.41 -1.63 -5.92
N LEU A 176 -17.45 -2.13 -5.14
CA LEU A 176 -16.13 -2.54 -5.64
C LEU A 176 -16.22 -3.73 -6.60
N LEU A 177 -17.05 -4.72 -6.32
CA LEU A 177 -17.25 -5.84 -7.25
C LEU A 177 -17.93 -5.38 -8.55
N LYS A 178 -18.86 -4.42 -8.48
CA LYS A 178 -19.57 -3.88 -9.66
C LYS A 178 -18.68 -2.98 -10.50
N TYR A 179 -17.98 -2.02 -9.89
CA TYR A 179 -17.29 -0.94 -10.59
C TYR A 179 -15.78 -1.13 -10.65
N GLU A 180 -15.21 -2.08 -9.89
CA GLU A 180 -13.78 -2.38 -9.72
C GLU A 180 -12.94 -1.23 -9.14
N THR A 181 -13.44 0.00 -9.25
CA THR A 181 -12.84 1.21 -8.70
C THR A 181 -13.97 2.16 -8.28
N ILE A 182 -13.88 2.69 -7.07
CA ILE A 182 -14.78 3.72 -6.56
C ILE A 182 -13.96 4.98 -6.18
N ASP A 183 -14.49 6.14 -6.49
CA ASP A 183 -13.88 7.44 -6.20
C ASP A 183 -14.50 8.12 -4.97
N MET A 184 -13.94 9.27 -4.57
CA MET A 184 -14.39 10.01 -3.39
C MET A 184 -15.91 10.29 -3.37
N PRO A 185 -16.57 10.78 -4.46
CA PRO A 185 -18.00 10.99 -4.47
C PRO A 185 -18.83 9.72 -4.22
N MET A 186 -18.39 8.58 -4.74
CA MET A 186 -19.03 7.27 -4.51
C MET A 186 -18.83 6.80 -3.09
N ILE A 187 -17.64 6.98 -2.54
CA ILE A 187 -17.32 6.66 -1.14
C ILE A 187 -18.18 7.50 -0.21
N ASP A 188 -18.31 8.80 -0.49
CA ASP A 188 -19.15 9.70 0.30
C ASP A 188 -20.64 9.29 0.26
N ASP A 189 -21.16 8.86 -0.88
CA ASP A 189 -22.52 8.31 -0.97
C ASP A 189 -22.68 7.09 -0.07
N LEU A 190 -21.75 6.13 -0.12
CA LEU A 190 -21.78 4.91 0.69
C LEU A 190 -21.68 5.22 2.19
N MET A 191 -20.74 6.08 2.59
CA MET A 191 -20.54 6.46 3.99
C MET A 191 -21.77 7.18 4.58
N ASN A 192 -22.51 7.89 3.75
CA ASN A 192 -23.79 8.54 4.13
C ASN A 192 -25.02 7.66 3.87
N ARG A 193 -24.86 6.36 3.59
CA ARG A 193 -25.95 5.40 3.33
C ARG A 193 -26.88 5.86 2.20
N ARG A 194 -26.33 6.55 1.20
CA ARG A 194 -27.04 6.95 -0.02
C ARG A 194 -26.81 5.92 -1.13
N PRO A 195 -27.73 5.82 -2.09
CA PRO A 195 -27.49 5.02 -3.29
C PRO A 195 -26.19 5.49 -3.97
N VAL A 196 -25.28 4.55 -4.22
CA VAL A 196 -24.00 4.88 -4.87
C VAL A 196 -24.24 5.29 -6.32
N ARG A 197 -23.69 6.43 -6.71
CA ARG A 197 -23.70 6.90 -8.10
C ARG A 197 -22.77 6.05 -8.96
N ALA A 198 -23.09 5.91 -10.24
CA ALA A 198 -22.18 5.27 -11.19
C ALA A 198 -20.98 6.19 -11.47
N PRO A 199 -19.79 5.62 -11.75
CA PRO A 199 -18.64 6.40 -12.19
C PRO A 199 -18.93 7.20 -13.47
N ALA A 200 -18.26 8.33 -13.66
CA ALA A 200 -18.38 9.12 -14.88
C ALA A 200 -18.02 8.28 -16.12
N GLY A 201 -18.94 8.21 -17.08
CA GLY A 201 -18.75 7.42 -18.31
C GLY A 201 -19.01 5.92 -18.16
N TRP A 202 -19.61 5.49 -17.05
CA TRP A 202 -20.05 4.10 -16.87
C TRP A 202 -21.22 3.78 -17.82
N ASP A 203 -21.05 2.74 -18.62
CA ASP A 203 -22.05 2.25 -19.57
C ASP A 203 -22.29 0.78 -19.23
N GLU A 204 -23.48 0.47 -18.69
CA GLU A 204 -23.83 -0.89 -18.27
C GLU A 204 -23.83 -1.86 -19.46
N ASP A 205 -24.14 -1.36 -20.67
CA ASP A 205 -24.22 -2.18 -21.89
C ASP A 205 -22.84 -2.64 -22.42
N LYS A 206 -21.75 -1.97 -22.03
CA LYS A 206 -20.39 -2.34 -22.48
C LYS A 206 -19.80 -3.57 -21.78
N LYS A 207 -20.23 -3.90 -20.57
CA LYS A 207 -19.74 -5.11 -19.88
C LYS A 207 -20.31 -6.40 -20.45
N VAL A 208 -21.52 -6.39 -21.00
CA VAL A 208 -22.16 -7.58 -21.59
C VAL A 208 -21.47 -7.99 -22.89
N ASN A 209 -20.91 -7.04 -23.63
CA ASN A 209 -20.29 -7.31 -24.95
C ASN A 209 -18.85 -7.81 -24.88
N ASN A 210 -18.14 -7.70 -23.74
CA ASN A 210 -16.78 -8.19 -23.59
C ASN A 210 -16.70 -9.68 -23.19
N VAL A 211 -17.83 -10.30 -22.80
CA VAL A 211 -17.88 -11.72 -22.44
C VAL A 211 -18.29 -12.62 -23.63
N THR A 212 -18.92 -12.03 -24.65
CA THR A 212 -19.40 -12.75 -25.83
C THR A 212 -18.52 -12.63 -27.08
N GLY A 213 -17.38 -11.95 -27.00
CA GLY A 213 -16.50 -11.64 -28.14
C GLY A 213 -15.28 -12.54 -28.32
N SER A 214 -15.37 -13.85 -28.02
CA SER A 214 -14.26 -14.77 -28.33
C SER A 214 -14.71 -16.19 -28.65
N PHE A 215 -15.54 -16.35 -29.68
CA PHE A 215 -15.60 -17.60 -30.44
C PHE A 215 -16.21 -17.31 -31.84
N GLY A 216 -15.41 -17.48 -32.86
CA GLY A 216 -15.88 -17.78 -34.23
C GLY A 216 -15.55 -16.73 -35.29
N ALA A 217 -14.52 -16.98 -36.04
CA ALA A 217 -14.60 -17.39 -37.44
C ALA A 217 -13.19 -17.49 -38.05
N ALA A 218 -12.81 -18.69 -38.34
CA ALA A 218 -11.70 -18.96 -39.24
C ALA A 218 -12.20 -18.87 -40.71
N ALA A 219 -11.24 -18.55 -41.58
CA ALA A 219 -11.23 -18.80 -43.03
C ALA A 219 -11.82 -17.74 -43.98
N SER A 220 -10.94 -17.04 -44.68
CA SER A 220 -10.73 -17.31 -46.11
C SER A 220 -9.54 -16.51 -46.67
N THR A 221 -8.68 -17.27 -47.21
CA THR A 221 -7.66 -17.11 -48.26
C THR A 221 -7.72 -15.90 -49.17
N SER A 222 -6.59 -15.19 -49.33
CA SER A 222 -5.96 -14.97 -50.63
C SER A 222 -4.56 -14.33 -50.45
N LYS A 223 -3.58 -14.98 -51.09
CA LYS A 223 -2.17 -14.65 -51.33
C LYS A 223 -2.07 -14.18 -52.79
N PRO A 224 -0.95 -13.76 -53.30
CA PRO A 224 0.04 -12.71 -52.91
C PRO A 224 0.34 -11.76 -54.09
N GLU A 225 1.08 -10.69 -53.85
CA GLU A 225 1.94 -10.15 -54.93
C GLU A 225 3.22 -9.52 -54.35
N ALA A 226 4.31 -9.76 -55.08
CA ALA A 226 5.68 -9.65 -54.69
C ALA A 226 6.41 -8.47 -55.33
N LYS A 227 7.37 -7.90 -54.54
CA LYS A 227 8.67 -7.31 -54.92
C LYS A 227 8.70 -5.92 -55.63
N PRO A 228 9.82 -5.17 -55.63
CA PRO A 228 11.21 -5.59 -55.35
C PRO A 228 12.00 -4.69 -54.33
N ALA A 229 13.21 -5.22 -54.09
CA ALA A 229 14.29 -4.68 -53.27
C ALA A 229 15.03 -3.50 -53.93
N GLU A 230 15.72 -2.71 -53.11
CA GLU A 230 17.02 -2.05 -53.38
C GLU A 230 17.62 -1.56 -52.07
N THR A 231 18.73 -2.11 -51.74
CA THR A 231 20.14 -1.71 -51.67
C THR A 231 20.58 -0.91 -50.45
N GLN A 232 21.45 -1.56 -49.67
CA GLN A 232 22.43 -0.93 -48.76
C GLN A 232 23.52 -0.19 -49.52
N PRO A 233 24.27 0.73 -48.93
CA PRO A 233 25.66 0.44 -48.63
C PRO A 233 26.11 0.87 -47.23
N GLU A 234 26.83 0.01 -46.55
CA GLU A 234 28.26 -0.01 -46.15
C GLU A 234 28.77 1.14 -45.26
N GLU A 235 29.39 0.67 -44.19
CA GLU A 235 30.29 1.33 -43.22
C GLU A 235 31.46 2.08 -43.87
N PRO A 236 32.16 2.91 -43.09
CA PRO A 236 33.51 2.45 -42.71
C PRO A 236 33.90 2.68 -41.23
N THR A 237 34.66 1.72 -40.78
CA THR A 237 35.61 1.67 -39.66
C THR A 237 36.76 2.69 -39.80
N GLU A 238 37.29 3.18 -38.66
CA GLU A 238 38.72 3.33 -38.34
C GLU A 238 38.85 3.94 -36.93
N LYS A 239 39.48 3.22 -36.06
CA LYS A 239 40.85 3.15 -35.53
C LYS A 239 41.19 4.19 -34.47
N SER A 240 41.41 3.63 -33.28
CA SER A 240 42.64 3.66 -32.43
C SER A 240 43.46 4.95 -32.42
N ASP A 241 43.79 5.42 -31.23
CA ASP A 241 45.17 5.55 -30.78
C ASP A 241 45.25 5.80 -29.28
N GLU A 242 46.19 5.08 -28.73
CA GLU A 242 46.84 5.15 -27.42
C GLU A 242 47.53 6.50 -27.21
N ASN A 243 47.70 6.89 -25.97
CA ASN A 243 48.99 7.24 -25.31
C ASN A 243 48.67 7.93 -23.98
N ASP A 244 49.05 7.44 -22.90
CA ASP A 244 50.35 7.26 -22.20
C ASP A 244 50.80 8.52 -21.42
N SER A 245 51.33 8.16 -20.26
CA SER A 245 52.29 8.85 -19.36
C SER A 245 51.73 9.90 -18.38
N SER A 246 51.74 9.54 -17.11
CA SER A 246 52.83 9.77 -16.11
C SER A 246 52.97 11.26 -15.73
N ASP A 247 52.95 11.65 -14.55
CA ASP A 247 53.92 11.57 -13.48
C ASP A 247 53.61 12.54 -12.33
N ASN A 248 53.83 12.06 -11.16
CA ASN A 248 54.53 12.73 -10.04
C ASN A 248 54.01 14.05 -9.40
N ASN A 249 53.78 14.08 -8.17
CA ASN A 249 54.72 14.42 -7.09
C ASN A 249 54.06 15.09 -5.89
N GLU A 250 54.26 14.47 -4.76
CA GLU A 250 54.62 15.04 -3.45
C GLU A 250 54.09 16.41 -3.00
N SER A 251 53.49 16.47 -1.85
CA SER A 251 54.14 16.92 -0.62
C SER A 251 53.12 17.13 0.52
N LYS A 252 53.37 16.47 1.65
CA LYS A 252 53.06 16.87 3.03
C LYS A 252 53.98 18.03 3.46
N PRO A 253 53.89 18.63 4.67
CA PRO A 253 52.87 18.70 5.71
C PRO A 253 52.70 20.12 6.33
N GLN A 254 51.67 20.34 7.08
CA GLN A 254 51.77 20.86 8.47
C GLN A 254 50.37 20.72 9.13
#